data_5c31b23fea844f0ae909a4db7bfa6b18
#
_entry.id   5c31b23fea844f0ae909a4db7bfa6b18
#
_cell.length_a   1.000
_cell.length_b   1.000
_cell.length_c   1.000
_cell.angle_alpha   90.00
_cell.angle_beta   90.00
_cell.angle_gamma   90.00
#
_symmetry.space_group_name_H-M   'P 1'
#
loop_
_entity.id
_entity.type
_entity.pdbx_description
1 polymer ?
#
loop_
_entity_poly.entity_id
_entity_poly.type
_entity_poly.pdbx_seq_one_letter_code
_entity_poly.pdbx_strand_id
1 'polypeptide(L)'
;MNSIETYVQAVTAQVHFFLNRSRIGDELRAHLQDSAEDLMQEEGLTPEQAQMEAAARMGDPKAVGRELNRIHHPLLGWLWLITMSCAAIAGIVLVYLLLTVGWNEIQYLLPMTPEHAEKVAVVNEKIELAGHTVTLDALWKSDEGKMILTYHIRNKLSYSRSGWSVDFFSIQNGDDSLPVYPYFEATSFFGSKGMLTFTAPASEVIELSLIDGQRVTLDLKQRELRK
;
A
#
# COMPACT_ATOMS: atom_id res chain seq x y z
N MET A 1 15.49 51.58 13.07
CA MET A 1 15.28 50.12 13.26
C MET A 1 14.21 50.00 14.35
N ASN A 2 13.11 49.28 14.09
CA ASN A 2 12.01 49.12 15.06
C ASN A 2 12.54 48.42 16.31
N SER A 3 12.42 49.03 17.51
CA SER A 3 12.93 48.50 18.78
C SER A 3 12.28 47.13 19.13
N ILE A 4 11.00 46.97 18.82
CA ILE A 4 10.23 45.74 19.03
C ILE A 4 10.85 44.59 18.19
N GLU A 5 11.13 44.82 16.93
CA GLU A 5 11.65 43.78 16.05
C GLU A 5 13.07 43.34 16.45
N THR A 6 13.90 44.30 16.92
CA THR A 6 15.23 44.00 17.43
C THR A 6 15.14 43.14 18.70
N TYR A 7 14.19 43.47 19.60
CA TYR A 7 13.94 42.70 20.82
C TYR A 7 13.47 41.28 20.49
N VAL A 8 12.47 41.13 19.62
CA VAL A 8 11.90 39.84 19.20
C VAL A 8 12.99 38.95 18.57
N GLN A 9 13.83 39.49 17.70
CA GLN A 9 14.96 38.77 17.11
C GLN A 9 15.96 38.28 18.18
N ALA A 10 16.28 39.12 19.16
CA ALA A 10 17.20 38.76 20.23
C ALA A 10 16.66 37.62 21.13
N VAL A 11 15.34 37.64 21.42
CA VAL A 11 14.66 36.57 22.18
C VAL A 11 14.61 35.27 21.37
N THR A 12 14.13 35.32 20.14
CA THR A 12 13.94 34.14 19.30
C THR A 12 15.27 33.46 18.91
N ALA A 13 16.37 34.21 18.86
CA ALA A 13 17.71 33.66 18.68
C ALA A 13 18.14 32.66 19.79
N GLN A 14 17.57 32.79 21.00
CA GLN A 14 17.83 31.87 22.11
C GLN A 14 16.96 30.61 22.09
N VAL A 15 15.92 30.57 21.25
CA VAL A 15 15.00 29.41 21.14
C VAL A 15 15.62 28.36 20.21
N HIS A 16 15.89 27.17 20.72
CA HIS A 16 16.60 26.11 19.97
C HIS A 16 15.69 25.37 18.99
N PHE A 17 14.40 25.16 19.32
CA PHE A 17 13.48 24.46 18.44
C PHE A 17 12.91 25.41 17.37
N PHE A 18 13.35 25.25 16.15
CA PHE A 18 13.08 26.19 15.03
C PHE A 18 11.60 26.39 14.69
N LEU A 19 10.76 25.36 14.85
CA LEU A 19 9.31 25.45 14.56
C LEU A 19 8.58 26.36 15.56
N ASN A 20 9.10 26.53 16.77
CA ASN A 20 8.50 27.42 17.77
C ASN A 20 8.95 28.88 17.61
N ARG A 21 10.08 29.14 16.89
CA ARG A 21 10.62 30.49 16.77
C ARG A 21 9.64 31.48 16.13
N SER A 22 8.97 31.07 15.05
CA SER A 22 8.01 31.93 14.35
C SER A 22 6.84 32.27 15.28
N ARG A 23 6.23 31.24 15.89
CA ARG A 23 5.07 31.43 16.78
C ARG A 23 5.41 32.29 18.00
N ILE A 24 6.52 32.00 18.66
CA ILE A 24 7.00 32.81 19.80
C ILE A 24 7.29 34.25 19.34
N GLY A 25 7.88 34.43 18.16
CA GLY A 25 8.14 35.76 17.61
C GLY A 25 6.86 36.56 17.36
N ASP A 26 5.83 35.91 16.84
CA ASP A 26 4.54 36.53 16.55
C ASP A 26 3.79 36.89 17.86
N GLU A 27 3.79 35.99 18.84
CA GLU A 27 3.20 36.24 20.18
C GLU A 27 3.91 37.40 20.90
N LEU A 28 5.24 37.43 20.89
CA LEU A 28 6.01 38.52 21.48
C LEU A 28 5.78 39.85 20.79
N ARG A 29 5.69 39.85 19.45
CA ARG A 29 5.44 41.05 18.67
C ARG A 29 4.07 41.65 19.01
N ALA A 30 3.04 40.80 19.06
CA ALA A 30 1.71 41.22 19.44
C ALA A 30 1.70 41.83 20.86
N HIS A 31 2.30 41.15 21.84
CA HIS A 31 2.39 41.59 23.23
C HIS A 31 3.10 42.94 23.40
N LEU A 32 4.21 43.12 22.65
CA LEU A 32 4.96 44.39 22.71
C LEU A 32 4.23 45.54 22.00
N GLN A 33 3.47 45.23 20.94
CA GLN A 33 2.63 46.20 20.25
C GLN A 33 1.47 46.67 21.17
N ASP A 34 0.75 45.72 21.78
CA ASP A 34 -0.32 46.03 22.73
C ASP A 34 0.21 46.89 23.88
N SER A 35 1.35 46.50 24.48
CA SER A 35 2.00 47.26 25.57
C SER A 35 2.44 48.67 25.11
N ALA A 36 2.91 48.83 23.91
CA ALA A 36 3.26 50.13 23.37
C ALA A 36 2.03 51.01 23.13
N GLU A 37 0.91 50.43 22.66
CA GLU A 37 -0.35 51.14 22.51
C GLU A 37 -0.91 51.64 23.86
N ASP A 38 -0.87 50.80 24.89
CA ASP A 38 -1.25 51.18 26.25
C ASP A 38 -0.41 52.37 26.76
N LEU A 39 0.91 52.31 26.58
CA LEU A 39 1.81 53.40 26.98
C LEU A 39 1.57 54.69 26.22
N MET A 40 1.18 54.62 24.97
CA MET A 40 0.79 55.83 24.19
C MET A 40 -0.49 56.43 24.73
N GLN A 41 -1.46 55.60 25.13
CA GLN A 41 -2.76 56.07 25.64
C GLN A 41 -2.67 56.62 27.09
N GLU A 42 -1.95 55.91 27.96
CA GLU A 42 -1.89 56.21 29.39
C GLU A 42 -0.84 57.29 29.72
N GLU A 43 0.33 57.22 29.09
CA GLU A 43 1.45 58.09 29.43
C GLU A 43 1.72 59.19 28.35
N GLY A 44 0.99 59.14 27.23
CA GLY A 44 1.12 60.14 26.15
C GLY A 44 2.47 60.09 25.45
N LEU A 45 3.13 58.96 25.43
CA LEU A 45 4.42 58.76 24.76
C LEU A 45 4.33 58.76 23.25
N THR A 46 5.39 59.19 22.60
CA THR A 46 5.46 59.04 21.14
C THR A 46 5.59 57.55 20.76
N PRO A 47 5.17 57.15 19.55
CA PRO A 47 5.23 55.74 19.13
C PRO A 47 6.63 55.10 19.32
N GLU A 48 7.68 55.84 19.03
CA GLU A 48 9.07 55.37 19.19
C GLU A 48 9.47 55.20 20.66
N GLN A 49 9.07 56.17 21.50
CA GLN A 49 9.31 56.09 22.95
C GLN A 49 8.53 54.94 23.59
N ALA A 50 7.26 54.74 23.22
CA ALA A 50 6.41 53.66 23.69
C ALA A 50 6.97 52.29 23.34
N GLN A 51 7.45 52.07 22.10
CA GLN A 51 8.10 50.84 21.70
C GLN A 51 9.40 50.53 22.43
N MET A 52 10.20 51.55 22.71
CA MET A 52 11.44 51.39 23.49
C MET A 52 11.12 51.06 24.94
N GLU A 53 10.14 51.72 25.54
CA GLU A 53 9.72 51.51 26.92
C GLU A 53 9.06 50.15 27.12
N ALA A 54 8.18 49.74 26.16
CA ALA A 54 7.59 48.41 26.17
C ALA A 54 8.68 47.31 26.14
N ALA A 55 9.67 47.43 25.29
CA ALA A 55 10.79 46.50 25.23
C ALA A 55 11.65 46.51 26.48
N ALA A 56 11.86 47.69 27.10
CA ALA A 56 12.62 47.82 28.33
C ALA A 56 11.90 47.18 29.54
N ARG A 57 10.56 47.35 29.64
CA ARG A 57 9.75 46.74 30.69
C ARG A 57 9.69 45.23 30.61
N MET A 58 9.85 44.63 29.41
CA MET A 58 9.92 43.18 29.21
C MET A 58 11.22 42.57 29.76
N GLY A 59 12.25 43.37 29.99
CA GLY A 59 13.52 42.93 30.58
C GLY A 59 14.58 42.48 29.55
N ASP A 60 15.61 41.78 30.04
CA ASP A 60 16.71 41.31 29.18
C ASP A 60 16.24 40.25 28.17
N PRO A 61 16.33 40.51 26.85
CA PRO A 61 15.86 39.59 25.82
C PRO A 61 16.56 38.22 25.88
N LYS A 62 17.80 38.17 26.32
CA LYS A 62 18.52 36.91 26.47
C LYS A 62 18.01 36.06 27.62
N ALA A 63 17.62 36.72 28.73
CA ALA A 63 17.04 36.04 29.88
C ALA A 63 15.67 35.48 29.56
N VAL A 64 14.80 36.29 28.92
CA VAL A 64 13.47 35.88 28.46
C VAL A 64 13.56 34.72 27.46
N GLY A 65 14.45 34.81 26.48
CA GLY A 65 14.64 33.74 25.49
C GLY A 65 15.14 32.43 26.10
N ARG A 66 16.02 32.46 27.08
CA ARG A 66 16.47 31.25 27.80
C ARG A 66 15.33 30.61 28.60
N GLU A 67 14.49 31.41 29.25
CA GLU A 67 13.35 30.91 30.04
C GLU A 67 12.29 30.29 29.09
N LEU A 68 11.98 30.92 27.97
CA LEU A 68 11.12 30.36 26.93
C LEU A 68 11.66 29.05 26.39
N ASN A 69 12.97 28.94 26.16
CA ASN A 69 13.60 27.70 25.71
C ASN A 69 13.56 26.60 26.81
N ARG A 70 13.53 26.98 28.10
CA ARG A 70 13.38 26.03 29.22
C ARG A 70 11.95 25.47 29.29
N ILE A 71 10.95 26.32 29.09
CA ILE A 71 9.54 25.92 29.12
C ILE A 71 9.19 25.10 27.88
N HIS A 72 9.64 25.51 26.71
CA HIS A 72 9.47 24.82 25.46
C HIS A 72 10.62 23.84 25.21
N HIS A 73 10.67 22.75 25.97
CA HIS A 73 11.72 21.73 25.88
C HIS A 73 11.97 21.29 24.43
N PRO A 74 13.15 21.55 23.85
CA PRO A 74 13.44 21.20 22.45
C PRO A 74 13.34 19.69 22.19
N LEU A 75 13.62 18.86 23.21
CA LEU A 75 13.51 17.41 23.13
C LEU A 75 12.09 16.95 22.83
N LEU A 76 11.06 17.57 23.43
CA LEU A 76 9.67 17.22 23.17
C LEU A 76 9.26 17.59 21.75
N GLY A 77 9.75 18.73 21.24
CA GLY A 77 9.52 19.14 19.85
C GLY A 77 10.13 18.16 18.84
N TRP A 78 11.36 17.74 19.09
CA TRP A 78 12.05 16.74 18.26
C TRP A 78 11.38 15.37 18.34
N LEU A 79 10.97 14.92 19.52
CA LEU A 79 10.25 13.66 19.72
C LEU A 79 8.94 13.66 18.95
N TRP A 80 8.18 14.75 19.04
CA TRP A 80 6.94 14.92 18.29
C TRP A 80 7.17 14.85 16.77
N LEU A 81 8.19 15.57 16.26
CA LEU A 81 8.53 15.56 14.84
C LEU A 81 8.93 14.16 14.34
N ILE A 82 9.77 13.45 15.11
CA ILE A 82 10.19 12.08 14.79
C ILE A 82 8.97 11.15 14.77
N THR A 83 8.12 11.23 15.78
CA THR A 83 6.91 10.38 15.86
C THR A 83 5.98 10.62 14.68
N MET A 84 5.73 11.88 14.32
CA MET A 84 4.90 12.22 13.15
C MET A 84 5.53 11.74 11.85
N SER A 85 6.85 11.86 11.70
CA SER A 85 7.56 11.37 10.52
C SER A 85 7.50 9.84 10.42
N CYS A 86 7.70 9.13 11.51
CA CYS A 86 7.56 7.67 11.56
C CYS A 86 6.13 7.23 11.22
N ALA A 87 5.12 7.91 11.76
CA ALA A 87 3.71 7.62 11.46
C ALA A 87 3.38 7.86 9.98
N ALA A 88 3.90 8.94 9.39
CA ALA A 88 3.72 9.22 7.96
C ALA A 88 4.37 8.15 7.09
N ILE A 89 5.60 7.75 7.39
CA ILE A 89 6.31 6.68 6.67
C ILE A 89 5.55 5.36 6.81
N ALA A 90 5.12 4.99 8.01
CA ALA A 90 4.34 3.79 8.25
C ALA A 90 3.02 3.80 7.45
N GLY A 91 2.34 4.96 7.38
CA GLY A 91 1.14 5.15 6.56
C GLY A 91 1.41 4.93 5.07
N ILE A 92 2.49 5.50 4.53
CA ILE A 92 2.89 5.31 3.12
C ILE A 92 3.19 3.85 2.82
N VAL A 93 3.94 3.17 3.70
CA VAL A 93 4.26 1.75 3.56
C VAL A 93 3.00 0.90 3.61
N LEU A 94 2.07 1.20 4.51
CA LEU A 94 0.78 0.49 4.60
C LEU A 94 -0.03 0.65 3.31
N VAL A 95 -0.15 1.87 2.78
CA VAL A 95 -0.86 2.12 1.52
C VAL A 95 -0.19 1.37 0.37
N TYR A 96 1.13 1.39 0.29
CA TYR A 96 1.87 0.64 -0.72
C TYR A 96 1.59 -0.87 -0.63
N LEU A 97 1.61 -1.45 0.57
CA LEU A 97 1.29 -2.86 0.79
C LEU A 97 -0.16 -3.19 0.42
N LEU A 98 -1.12 -2.32 0.77
CA LEU A 98 -2.52 -2.50 0.40
C LEU A 98 -2.73 -2.46 -1.12
N LEU A 99 -2.02 -1.57 -1.81
CA LEU A 99 -2.14 -1.45 -3.27
C LEU A 99 -1.46 -2.61 -4.00
N THR A 100 -0.32 -3.12 -3.52
CA THR A 100 0.44 -4.17 -4.21
C THR A 100 -0.04 -5.57 -3.83
N VAL A 101 -0.12 -5.87 -2.54
CA VAL A 101 -0.54 -7.19 -2.05
C VAL A 101 -2.06 -7.32 -2.17
N GLY A 102 -2.82 -6.31 -1.76
CA GLY A 102 -4.28 -6.34 -1.80
C GLY A 102 -4.83 -6.48 -3.22
N TRP A 103 -4.18 -5.88 -4.22
CA TRP A 103 -4.58 -6.06 -5.63
C TRP A 103 -4.47 -7.52 -6.08
N ASN A 104 -3.39 -8.20 -5.73
CA ASN A 104 -3.22 -9.61 -6.05
C ASN A 104 -4.27 -10.50 -5.37
N GLU A 105 -4.61 -10.20 -4.12
CA GLU A 105 -5.68 -10.90 -3.40
C GLU A 105 -7.06 -10.67 -4.05
N ILE A 106 -7.35 -9.45 -4.48
CA ILE A 106 -8.58 -9.13 -5.20
C ILE A 106 -8.64 -9.90 -6.52
N GLN A 107 -7.56 -9.89 -7.29
CA GLN A 107 -7.49 -10.64 -8.54
C GLN A 107 -7.71 -12.14 -8.32
N TYR A 108 -7.17 -12.70 -7.23
CA TYR A 108 -7.40 -14.12 -6.90
C TYR A 108 -8.87 -14.42 -6.60
N LEU A 109 -9.60 -13.50 -5.96
CA LEU A 109 -11.02 -13.69 -5.62
C LEU A 109 -11.97 -13.47 -6.80
N LEU A 110 -11.57 -12.69 -7.80
CA LEU A 110 -12.41 -12.45 -8.98
C LEU A 110 -12.54 -13.71 -9.84
N PRO A 111 -13.70 -13.96 -10.47
CA PRO A 111 -13.86 -15.05 -11.44
C PRO A 111 -12.85 -14.88 -12.59
N MET A 112 -12.26 -15.99 -13.01
CA MET A 112 -11.34 -16.00 -14.16
C MET A 112 -12.11 -16.32 -15.43
N THR A 113 -12.29 -15.32 -16.27
CA THR A 113 -12.96 -15.46 -17.57
C THR A 113 -11.98 -15.05 -18.67
N PRO A 114 -11.59 -15.98 -19.57
CA PRO A 114 -10.75 -15.65 -20.70
C PRO A 114 -11.46 -14.66 -21.64
N GLU A 115 -10.71 -13.70 -22.17
CA GLU A 115 -11.20 -12.80 -23.20
C GLU A 115 -11.35 -13.55 -24.52
N HIS A 116 -12.37 -13.23 -25.31
CA HIS A 116 -12.63 -13.83 -26.62
C HIS A 116 -12.70 -15.36 -26.60
N ALA A 117 -13.37 -15.92 -25.58
CA ALA A 117 -13.54 -17.36 -25.46
C ALA A 117 -14.94 -17.73 -24.98
N GLU A 118 -15.50 -18.79 -25.58
CA GLU A 118 -16.78 -19.37 -25.17
C GLU A 118 -16.57 -20.51 -24.18
N LYS A 119 -17.38 -20.54 -23.11
CA LYS A 119 -17.32 -21.62 -22.14
C LYS A 119 -17.89 -22.89 -22.73
N VAL A 120 -17.05 -23.92 -22.86
CA VAL A 120 -17.43 -25.22 -23.39
C VAL A 120 -17.96 -26.14 -22.30
N ALA A 121 -17.29 -26.20 -21.14
CA ALA A 121 -17.67 -27.09 -20.06
C ALA A 121 -17.28 -26.55 -18.68
N VAL A 122 -18.09 -26.86 -17.68
CA VAL A 122 -17.74 -26.68 -16.27
C VAL A 122 -17.13 -27.98 -15.77
N VAL A 123 -15.87 -27.91 -15.31
CA VAL A 123 -15.13 -29.07 -14.86
C VAL A 123 -15.32 -29.31 -13.36
N ASN A 124 -15.04 -28.31 -12.56
CA ASN A 124 -15.17 -28.31 -11.08
C ASN A 124 -14.63 -29.57 -10.40
N GLU A 125 -13.49 -30.06 -10.87
CA GLU A 125 -12.82 -31.25 -10.35
C GLU A 125 -11.70 -30.86 -9.38
N LYS A 126 -11.66 -31.52 -8.24
CA LYS A 126 -10.69 -31.26 -7.18
C LYS A 126 -9.68 -32.39 -7.09
N ILE A 127 -8.42 -32.03 -7.07
CA ILE A 127 -7.29 -32.95 -7.01
C ILE A 127 -6.41 -32.52 -5.84
N GLU A 128 -6.06 -33.47 -4.99
CA GLU A 128 -5.11 -33.23 -3.89
C GLU A 128 -3.70 -33.61 -4.36
N LEU A 129 -2.81 -32.62 -4.39
CA LEU A 129 -1.44 -32.79 -4.86
C LEU A 129 -0.45 -32.19 -3.87
N ALA A 130 0.44 -32.98 -3.30
CA ALA A 130 1.52 -32.57 -2.41
C ALA A 130 1.10 -31.51 -1.34
N GLY A 131 -0.07 -31.69 -0.76
CA GLY A 131 -0.59 -30.80 0.30
C GLY A 131 -1.35 -29.58 -0.21
N HIS A 132 -1.58 -29.48 -1.53
CA HIS A 132 -2.39 -28.43 -2.14
C HIS A 132 -3.66 -29.03 -2.76
N THR A 133 -4.74 -28.25 -2.75
CA THR A 133 -5.96 -28.62 -3.47
C THR A 133 -5.96 -27.86 -4.79
N VAL A 134 -5.83 -28.57 -5.89
CA VAL A 134 -5.96 -28.04 -7.26
C VAL A 134 -7.39 -28.27 -7.70
N THR A 135 -8.06 -27.20 -8.12
CA THR A 135 -9.41 -27.27 -8.68
C THR A 135 -9.36 -26.84 -10.13
N LEU A 136 -9.81 -27.72 -11.01
CA LEU A 136 -10.01 -27.41 -12.41
C LEU A 136 -11.40 -26.81 -12.56
N ASP A 137 -11.48 -25.53 -12.97
CA ASP A 137 -12.74 -24.77 -12.91
C ASP A 137 -13.59 -24.97 -14.15
N ALA A 138 -13.09 -24.59 -15.30
CA ALA A 138 -13.83 -24.65 -16.55
C ALA A 138 -12.91 -24.77 -17.78
N LEU A 139 -13.48 -25.30 -18.84
CA LEU A 139 -12.88 -25.39 -20.16
C LEU A 139 -13.55 -24.39 -21.09
N TRP A 140 -12.73 -23.67 -21.83
CA TRP A 140 -13.17 -22.62 -22.75
C TRP A 140 -12.56 -22.87 -24.13
N LYS A 141 -13.20 -22.36 -25.16
CA LYS A 141 -12.72 -22.40 -26.53
C LYS A 141 -12.52 -20.97 -27.02
N SER A 142 -11.31 -20.64 -27.43
CA SER A 142 -10.97 -19.35 -28.03
C SER A 142 -11.52 -19.24 -29.45
N ASP A 143 -11.72 -18.01 -29.94
CA ASP A 143 -12.05 -17.71 -31.35
C ASP A 143 -11.03 -18.26 -32.32
N GLU A 144 -9.77 -18.42 -31.90
CA GLU A 144 -8.70 -19.07 -32.66
C GLU A 144 -8.78 -20.60 -32.70
N GLY A 145 -9.77 -21.20 -32.04
CA GLY A 145 -9.95 -22.64 -31.94
C GLY A 145 -9.07 -23.33 -30.89
N LYS A 146 -8.32 -22.59 -30.09
CA LYS A 146 -7.53 -23.13 -28.98
C LYS A 146 -8.43 -23.41 -27.78
N MET A 147 -8.05 -24.40 -26.98
CA MET A 147 -8.71 -24.69 -25.72
C MET A 147 -8.00 -23.97 -24.56
N ILE A 148 -8.77 -23.46 -23.62
CA ILE A 148 -8.27 -22.79 -22.41
C ILE A 148 -8.87 -23.48 -21.20
N LEU A 149 -8.01 -24.01 -20.32
CA LEU A 149 -8.40 -24.58 -19.04
C LEU A 149 -8.11 -23.57 -17.93
N THR A 150 -9.14 -23.19 -17.19
CA THR A 150 -8.99 -22.36 -15.99
C THR A 150 -8.87 -23.24 -14.76
N TYR A 151 -7.96 -22.88 -13.85
CA TYR A 151 -7.73 -23.62 -12.61
C TYR A 151 -7.39 -22.69 -11.46
N HIS A 152 -7.61 -23.14 -10.25
CA HIS A 152 -7.07 -22.50 -9.05
C HIS A 152 -6.46 -23.53 -8.10
N ILE A 153 -5.43 -23.12 -7.39
CA ILE A 153 -4.71 -23.91 -6.40
C ILE A 153 -4.89 -23.24 -5.05
N ARG A 154 -5.37 -23.99 -4.07
CA ARG A 154 -5.54 -23.51 -2.71
C ARG A 154 -4.42 -24.04 -1.83
N ASN A 155 -3.71 -23.14 -1.16
CA ASN A 155 -2.67 -23.52 -0.21
C ASN A 155 -3.32 -24.01 1.10
N LYS A 156 -2.94 -25.20 1.55
CA LYS A 156 -3.26 -25.65 2.91
C LYS A 156 -2.27 -24.97 3.87
N LEU A 157 -2.61 -23.82 4.44
CA LEU A 157 -1.97 -23.14 5.60
C LEU A 157 -0.45 -23.38 5.77
N SER A 158 0.28 -23.62 4.70
CA SER A 158 1.73 -23.73 4.70
C SER A 158 2.31 -22.45 4.14
N TYR A 159 3.20 -21.81 4.86
CA TYR A 159 3.92 -20.60 4.53
C TYR A 159 4.83 -20.72 3.29
N SER A 160 4.72 -21.80 2.55
CA SER A 160 5.46 -22.01 1.33
C SER A 160 4.85 -21.20 0.19
N ARG A 161 5.43 -20.04 -0.08
CA ARG A 161 5.30 -19.28 -1.33
C ARG A 161 5.96 -20.03 -2.50
N SER A 162 5.85 -21.33 -2.58
CA SER A 162 6.25 -22.04 -3.78
C SER A 162 5.19 -21.76 -4.82
N GLY A 163 5.49 -20.84 -5.74
CA GLY A 163 4.73 -20.66 -6.95
C GLY A 163 4.65 -22.01 -7.65
N TRP A 164 3.50 -22.61 -7.56
CA TRP A 164 3.20 -23.80 -8.31
C TRP A 164 2.93 -23.33 -9.73
N SER A 165 3.82 -23.67 -10.65
CA SER A 165 3.74 -23.26 -12.03
C SER A 165 3.03 -24.32 -12.88
N VAL A 166 2.77 -23.93 -14.09
CA VAL A 166 2.18 -24.73 -15.17
C VAL A 166 2.91 -26.05 -15.45
N ASP A 167 4.15 -26.20 -14.98
CA ASP A 167 4.98 -27.40 -15.18
C ASP A 167 4.41 -28.67 -14.54
N PHE A 168 3.35 -28.53 -13.74
CA PHE A 168 2.66 -29.66 -13.14
C PHE A 168 1.64 -30.35 -14.05
N PHE A 169 1.28 -29.74 -15.17
CA PHE A 169 0.28 -30.28 -16.06
C PHE A 169 0.88 -30.62 -17.41
N SER A 170 0.87 -31.90 -17.77
CA SER A 170 0.99 -32.33 -19.17
C SER A 170 -0.37 -32.83 -19.65
N ILE A 171 -0.76 -32.42 -20.85
CA ILE A 171 -2.00 -32.86 -21.45
C ILE A 171 -1.62 -33.94 -22.46
N GLN A 172 -2.15 -35.15 -22.30
CA GLN A 172 -1.95 -36.26 -23.21
C GLN A 172 -3.19 -36.47 -24.08
N ASN A 173 -2.95 -36.68 -25.34
CA ASN A 173 -3.94 -37.05 -26.34
C ASN A 173 -3.53 -38.38 -26.99
N GLY A 174 -3.87 -39.48 -26.33
CA GLY A 174 -3.33 -40.81 -26.68
C GLY A 174 -1.84 -40.89 -26.36
N ASP A 175 -1.00 -41.25 -27.35
CA ASP A 175 0.46 -41.35 -27.18
C ASP A 175 1.19 -39.99 -27.34
N ASP A 176 0.48 -38.97 -27.80
CA ASP A 176 1.05 -37.65 -28.03
C ASP A 176 0.85 -36.71 -26.82
N SER A 177 1.92 -36.01 -26.43
CA SER A 177 1.85 -34.93 -25.41
C SER A 177 1.58 -33.59 -26.10
N LEU A 178 0.46 -32.97 -25.78
CA LEU A 178 0.12 -31.64 -26.29
C LEU A 178 0.90 -30.55 -25.54
N PRO A 179 1.52 -29.61 -26.27
CA PRO A 179 2.17 -28.48 -25.62
C PRO A 179 1.15 -27.60 -24.92
N VAL A 180 1.47 -27.23 -23.69
CA VAL A 180 0.66 -26.38 -22.83
C VAL A 180 1.37 -25.06 -22.62
N TYR A 181 0.67 -23.99 -22.84
CA TYR A 181 1.21 -22.64 -22.66
C TYR A 181 0.47 -21.91 -21.55
N PRO A 182 1.16 -21.32 -20.57
CA PRO A 182 0.52 -20.44 -19.60
C PRO A 182 0.05 -19.18 -20.32
N TYR A 183 -1.20 -18.84 -20.12
CA TYR A 183 -1.78 -17.61 -20.65
C TYR A 183 -1.85 -16.51 -19.60
N PHE A 184 -2.20 -16.89 -18.37
CA PHE A 184 -2.32 -15.98 -17.25
C PHE A 184 -2.11 -16.75 -15.94
N GLU A 185 -1.40 -16.13 -15.00
CA GLU A 185 -1.26 -16.67 -13.65
C GLU A 185 -1.32 -15.52 -12.63
N ALA A 186 -2.12 -15.70 -11.57
CA ALA A 186 -2.18 -14.79 -10.44
C ALA A 186 -1.92 -15.56 -9.14
N THR A 187 -1.01 -15.02 -8.31
CA THR A 187 -0.64 -15.58 -7.03
C THR A 187 -1.13 -14.70 -5.89
N SER A 188 -1.67 -15.32 -4.85
CA SER A 188 -2.13 -14.70 -3.64
C SER A 188 -1.58 -15.40 -2.40
N PHE A 189 -1.87 -14.86 -1.22
CA PHE A 189 -1.56 -15.52 0.05
C PHE A 189 -2.31 -16.86 0.20
N PHE A 190 -3.52 -16.95 -0.34
CA PHE A 190 -4.40 -18.11 -0.20
C PHE A 190 -4.17 -19.18 -1.27
N GLY A 191 -3.45 -18.86 -2.31
CA GLY A 191 -3.19 -19.78 -3.40
C GLY A 191 -2.77 -19.11 -4.70
N SER A 192 -2.93 -19.82 -5.79
CA SER A 192 -2.71 -19.30 -7.13
C SER A 192 -3.84 -19.73 -8.06
N LYS A 193 -4.03 -19.00 -9.14
CA LYS A 193 -4.94 -19.36 -10.22
C LYS A 193 -4.33 -19.03 -11.56
N GLY A 194 -4.71 -19.78 -12.57
CA GLY A 194 -4.14 -19.61 -13.88
C GLY A 194 -5.03 -20.12 -14.99
N MET A 195 -4.59 -19.85 -16.20
CA MET A 195 -5.16 -20.33 -17.45
C MET A 195 -4.08 -21.05 -18.24
N LEU A 196 -4.41 -22.23 -18.74
CA LEU A 196 -3.58 -23.00 -19.63
C LEU A 196 -4.19 -23.01 -21.01
N THR A 197 -3.40 -22.70 -22.02
CA THR A 197 -3.83 -22.78 -23.43
C THR A 197 -3.16 -23.96 -24.10
N PHE A 198 -3.94 -24.73 -24.84
CA PHE A 198 -3.47 -25.86 -25.61
C PHE A 198 -4.28 -26.02 -26.91
N THR A 199 -3.72 -26.73 -27.87
CA THR A 199 -4.41 -27.07 -29.13
C THR A 199 -5.58 -28.01 -28.82
N ALA A 200 -6.73 -27.81 -29.46
CA ALA A 200 -7.86 -28.71 -29.29
C ALA A 200 -7.47 -30.14 -29.64
N PRO A 201 -7.68 -31.10 -28.71
CA PRO A 201 -7.37 -32.49 -29.00
C PRO A 201 -8.31 -33.04 -30.07
N ALA A 202 -7.85 -34.01 -30.83
CA ALA A 202 -8.67 -34.71 -31.81
C ALA A 202 -9.69 -35.66 -31.14
N SER A 203 -9.45 -36.03 -29.90
CA SER A 203 -10.32 -36.88 -29.09
C SER A 203 -11.25 -36.06 -28.17
N GLU A 204 -12.43 -36.59 -27.91
CA GLU A 204 -13.39 -36.00 -26.97
C GLU A 204 -12.99 -36.19 -25.49
N VAL A 205 -11.89 -36.90 -25.24
CA VAL A 205 -11.36 -37.22 -23.94
C VAL A 205 -9.97 -36.62 -23.80
N ILE A 206 -9.77 -35.80 -22.78
CA ILE A 206 -8.48 -35.19 -22.44
C ILE A 206 -7.94 -35.89 -21.17
N GLU A 207 -6.74 -36.44 -21.25
CA GLU A 207 -6.01 -36.90 -20.08
C GLU A 207 -5.04 -35.83 -19.57
N LEU A 208 -5.22 -35.43 -18.33
CA LEU A 208 -4.28 -34.58 -17.61
C LEU A 208 -3.38 -35.48 -16.76
N SER A 209 -2.09 -35.49 -17.03
CA SER A 209 -1.11 -36.18 -16.20
C SER A 209 -0.47 -35.21 -15.22
N LEU A 210 -0.50 -35.57 -13.93
CA LEU A 210 0.11 -34.81 -12.86
C LEU A 210 1.51 -35.37 -12.56
N ILE A 211 2.37 -34.55 -11.96
CA ILE A 211 3.77 -34.93 -11.64
C ILE A 211 3.86 -36.15 -10.74
N ASP A 212 2.89 -36.36 -9.84
CA ASP A 212 2.85 -37.52 -8.96
C ASP A 212 2.35 -38.81 -9.65
N GLY A 213 2.13 -38.77 -10.95
CA GLY A 213 1.62 -39.88 -11.75
C GLY A 213 0.11 -40.06 -11.71
N GLN A 214 -0.63 -39.22 -11.00
CA GLN A 214 -2.10 -39.23 -11.07
C GLN A 214 -2.54 -38.79 -12.47
N ARG A 215 -3.63 -39.37 -12.93
CA ARG A 215 -4.27 -39.01 -14.21
C ARG A 215 -5.70 -38.59 -13.96
N VAL A 216 -6.06 -37.50 -14.57
CA VAL A 216 -7.44 -36.98 -14.53
C VAL A 216 -7.98 -36.97 -15.94
N THR A 217 -9.04 -37.73 -16.15
CA THR A 217 -9.69 -37.85 -17.44
C THR A 217 -10.87 -36.90 -17.51
N LEU A 218 -10.84 -35.99 -18.48
CA LEU A 218 -11.94 -35.06 -18.77
C LEU A 218 -12.68 -35.53 -20.00
N ASP A 219 -13.90 -36.03 -19.83
CA ASP A 219 -14.80 -36.35 -20.95
C ASP A 219 -15.60 -35.11 -21.31
N LEU A 220 -15.36 -34.56 -22.49
CA LEU A 220 -15.99 -33.33 -22.97
C LEU A 220 -17.46 -33.56 -23.33
N LYS A 221 -17.86 -34.74 -23.77
CA LYS A 221 -19.27 -35.06 -24.10
C LYS A 221 -20.20 -35.08 -22.90
N GLN A 222 -19.78 -35.69 -21.80
CA GLN A 222 -20.62 -35.78 -20.59
C GLN A 222 -20.83 -34.43 -19.90
N ARG A 223 -19.97 -33.44 -20.17
CA ARG A 223 -19.99 -32.13 -19.48
C ARG A 223 -20.72 -31.05 -20.27
N GLU A 224 -20.89 -31.17 -21.59
CA GLU A 224 -21.78 -30.30 -22.37
C GLU A 224 -23.26 -30.40 -21.95
N LEU A 225 -23.67 -31.52 -21.38
CA LEU A 225 -25.05 -31.79 -20.93
C LEU A 225 -25.38 -31.21 -19.54
N ARG A 226 -24.44 -30.58 -18.85
CA ARG A 226 -24.62 -29.95 -17.54
C ARG A 226 -24.59 -28.41 -17.59
N LYS A 227 -25.03 -27.82 -18.69
CA LYS A 227 -25.27 -26.37 -18.79
C LYS A 227 -26.44 -25.92 -17.93
#